data_cf03ec34b9a0018a9ab0972f2c8e96a3
#
_entry.id   cf03ec34b9a0018a9ab0972f2c8e96a3
#
_cell.length_a   1.000
_cell.length_b   1.000
_cell.length_c   1.000
_cell.angle_alpha   90.00
_cell.angle_beta   90.00
_cell.angle_gamma   90.00
#
_symmetry.space_group_name_H-M   'P 1'
#
loop_
_entity.id
_entity.type
_entity.pdbx_description
1 polymer ?
#
loop_
_entity_poly.entity_id
_entity_poly.type
_entity_poly.pdbx_seq_one_letter_code
_entity_poly.pdbx_strand_id
1 'polypeptide(L)'
;MNKVALRAFRVALLEPEETLASSDARYVPGLHGSDEEDVINALLDDILTRPELGSNIFYFSGQRGTGKSTELHRLDDMLRGENVEVVRFDSLDFITETDPVSVESLLLLVTAGLAAFADEHYKQDFLTSSAWTRFSAWLGTDIELTEISAAGLKGKLKEQQASVAEKIRKLSAPREWTKKVQAFAEEIVDFLRQRSRRNRVAIIVDSLERLRGTSGVDQDAMFSHVVSTFAGDFDRLKIPGASVVYSVPPYLTLLHEVRNFVTFYSLASVRVYGKPLTQNGDFTAERRKPRQHGLEKMRGLIARRYPQWANFLDQAALDKLALASGGDLRHFMQRLVSGVIGQAQYALDRLPLKADDAIISRILEENRAETERLTVSSEWPLLADIAKRHNTFATDRGESLRSLARLLETRVILNYRNGSEWFDVHPLLWRLLDNLDKSGDLDEPKPATTV
;
A
#
# COMPACT_ATOMS: atom_id res chain seq x y z
N MET A 1 -18.65 34.60 0.92
CA MET A 1 -17.63 33.52 1.17
C MET A 1 -16.27 34.03 0.73
N ASN A 2 -15.20 33.77 1.44
CA ASN A 2 -13.91 34.39 1.16
C ASN A 2 -12.85 33.36 0.76
N LYS A 3 -11.77 33.82 0.11
CA LYS A 3 -10.63 33.00 -0.32
C LYS A 3 -9.94 32.27 0.86
N VAL A 4 -10.07 32.79 2.09
CA VAL A 4 -9.48 32.19 3.30
C VAL A 4 -10.12 30.83 3.60
N ALA A 5 -11.45 30.74 3.52
CA ALA A 5 -12.17 29.49 3.75
C ALA A 5 -11.86 28.42 2.67
N LEU A 6 -11.68 28.81 1.39
CA LEU A 6 -11.22 27.90 0.33
C LEU A 6 -9.81 27.38 0.60
N ARG A 7 -8.90 28.24 1.06
CA ARG A 7 -7.54 27.84 1.43
C ARG A 7 -7.56 26.87 2.61
N ALA A 8 -8.35 27.15 3.65
CA ALA A 8 -8.50 26.26 4.80
C ALA A 8 -9.02 24.88 4.39
N PHE A 9 -10.04 24.85 3.51
CA PHE A 9 -10.55 23.58 2.99
C PHE A 9 -9.47 22.83 2.22
N ARG A 10 -8.73 23.50 1.33
CA ARG A 10 -7.66 22.89 0.57
C ARG A 10 -6.53 22.36 1.47
N VAL A 11 -6.14 23.09 2.51
CA VAL A 11 -5.15 22.63 3.50
C VAL A 11 -5.61 21.34 4.16
N ALA A 12 -6.88 21.29 4.63
CA ALA A 12 -7.43 20.09 5.26
C ALA A 12 -7.44 18.84 4.34
N LEU A 13 -7.44 19.03 3.00
CA LEU A 13 -7.35 17.95 2.03
C LEU A 13 -5.91 17.54 1.69
N LEU A 14 -4.95 18.46 1.84
CA LEU A 14 -3.54 18.31 1.48
C LEU A 14 -2.64 18.09 2.69
N GLU A 15 -3.20 18.07 3.92
CA GLU A 15 -2.41 17.78 5.12
C GLU A 15 -1.51 16.57 4.90
N PRO A 16 -0.26 16.63 5.41
CA PRO A 16 0.69 15.56 5.19
C PRO A 16 0.12 14.20 5.61
N GLU A 17 0.62 13.17 4.97
CA GLU A 17 0.19 11.77 5.16
C GLU A 17 0.54 11.28 6.57
N GLU A 18 -0.08 11.88 7.59
CA GLU A 18 -0.02 11.32 8.93
C GLU A 18 -0.87 10.05 8.96
N THR A 19 -0.29 9.00 9.51
CA THR A 19 -1.05 7.79 9.85
C THR A 19 -2.09 8.16 10.90
N LEU A 20 -3.36 8.07 10.54
CA LEU A 20 -4.44 8.39 11.47
C LEU A 20 -4.57 7.28 12.52
N ALA A 21 -4.73 7.67 13.79
CA ALA A 21 -5.20 6.75 14.81
C ALA A 21 -6.67 6.39 14.56
N SER A 22 -7.12 5.23 15.02
CA SER A 22 -8.53 4.81 14.93
C SER A 22 -9.48 5.76 15.69
N SER A 23 -8.96 6.47 16.71
CA SER A 23 -9.65 7.50 17.49
C SER A 23 -9.64 8.90 16.86
N ASP A 24 -8.91 9.12 15.76
CA ASP A 24 -8.84 10.42 15.07
C ASP A 24 -10.22 10.78 14.48
N ALA A 25 -10.66 12.03 14.68
CA ALA A 25 -11.94 12.51 14.18
C ALA A 25 -12.06 12.43 12.64
N ARG A 26 -10.95 12.40 11.91
CA ARG A 26 -10.88 12.27 10.45
C ARG A 26 -11.02 10.83 9.97
N TYR A 27 -10.88 9.83 10.85
CA TYR A 27 -11.02 8.42 10.51
C TYR A 27 -12.47 8.07 10.14
N VAL A 28 -12.67 7.37 9.02
CA VAL A 28 -13.98 6.90 8.55
C VAL A 28 -14.08 5.39 8.74
N PRO A 29 -14.87 4.91 9.72
CA PRO A 29 -15.03 3.47 9.93
C PRO A 29 -15.68 2.78 8.73
N GLY A 30 -15.28 1.54 8.48
CA GLY A 30 -15.85 0.69 7.42
C GLY A 30 -15.71 1.29 6.02
N LEU A 31 -14.65 2.06 5.77
CA LEU A 31 -14.41 2.74 4.49
C LEU A 31 -14.28 1.74 3.32
N HIS A 32 -13.68 0.58 3.57
CA HIS A 32 -13.35 -0.43 2.54
C HIS A 32 -14.35 -1.59 2.46
N GLY A 33 -15.32 -1.68 3.36
CA GLY A 33 -16.30 -2.76 3.38
C GLY A 33 -17.24 -2.69 4.59
N SER A 34 -18.15 -3.64 4.70
CA SER A 34 -18.91 -3.90 5.92
C SER A 34 -18.03 -4.65 6.93
N ASP A 35 -18.48 -4.76 8.19
CA ASP A 35 -17.74 -5.47 9.24
C ASP A 35 -17.43 -6.93 8.85
N GLU A 36 -18.31 -7.58 8.11
CA GLU A 36 -18.13 -8.96 7.60
C GLU A 36 -17.08 -9.05 6.48
N GLU A 37 -16.83 -7.96 5.75
CA GLU A 37 -15.86 -7.85 4.67
C GLU A 37 -14.56 -7.17 5.11
N ASP A 38 -14.46 -6.77 6.39
CA ASP A 38 -13.33 -6.02 6.93
C ASP A 38 -12.07 -6.89 7.01
N VAL A 39 -11.10 -6.55 6.18
CA VAL A 39 -9.85 -7.32 6.08
C VAL A 39 -9.00 -7.23 7.35
N ILE A 40 -9.15 -6.18 8.17
CA ILE A 40 -8.42 -6.04 9.43
C ILE A 40 -9.02 -6.96 10.50
N ASN A 41 -10.35 -7.07 10.57
CA ASN A 41 -10.99 -8.03 11.47
C ASN A 41 -10.57 -9.47 11.13
N ALA A 42 -10.54 -9.80 9.83
CA ALA A 42 -10.10 -11.12 9.38
C ALA A 42 -8.61 -11.39 9.71
N LEU A 43 -7.74 -10.39 9.52
CA LEU A 43 -6.31 -10.50 9.85
C LEU A 43 -6.11 -10.61 11.37
N LEU A 44 -6.86 -9.85 12.18
CA LEU A 44 -6.84 -9.95 13.64
C LEU A 44 -7.21 -11.36 14.09
N ASP A 45 -8.33 -11.89 13.58
CA ASP A 45 -8.81 -13.23 13.94
C ASP A 45 -7.78 -14.31 13.57
N ASP A 46 -7.19 -14.22 12.38
CA ASP A 46 -6.15 -15.16 11.99
C ASP A 46 -4.90 -15.07 12.89
N ILE A 47 -4.47 -13.89 13.30
CA ILE A 47 -3.34 -13.74 14.24
C ILE A 47 -3.67 -14.36 15.60
N LEU A 48 -4.89 -14.17 16.09
CA LEU A 48 -5.32 -14.68 17.40
C LEU A 48 -5.56 -16.19 17.41
N THR A 49 -5.97 -16.76 16.30
CA THR A 49 -6.24 -18.20 16.18
C THR A 49 -5.01 -19.06 15.89
N ARG A 50 -3.91 -18.47 15.41
CA ARG A 50 -2.62 -19.20 15.24
C ARG A 50 -2.02 -19.58 16.59
N PRO A 51 -1.15 -20.61 16.64
CA PRO A 51 -0.42 -20.97 17.85
C PRO A 51 0.35 -19.79 18.45
N GLU A 52 0.29 -19.59 19.76
CA GLU A 52 0.90 -18.44 20.45
C GLU A 52 2.41 -18.33 20.23
N LEU A 53 3.12 -19.46 20.20
CA LEU A 53 4.55 -19.54 19.96
C LEU A 53 4.88 -19.88 18.51
N GLY A 54 3.87 -19.82 17.62
CA GLY A 54 4.06 -20.09 16.21
C GLY A 54 4.82 -18.98 15.49
N SER A 55 5.58 -19.36 14.47
CA SER A 55 6.24 -18.42 13.56
C SER A 55 5.33 -18.18 12.36
N ASN A 56 4.49 -17.16 12.43
CA ASN A 56 3.48 -16.89 11.42
C ASN A 56 3.86 -15.70 10.54
N ILE A 57 3.45 -15.75 9.28
CA ILE A 57 3.67 -14.66 8.32
C ILE A 57 2.36 -14.32 7.60
N PHE A 58 2.08 -13.04 7.49
CA PHE A 58 0.93 -12.49 6.80
C PHE A 58 1.38 -11.37 5.87
N TYR A 59 0.81 -11.33 4.68
CA TYR A 59 1.04 -10.24 3.75
C TYR A 59 -0.19 -9.33 3.70
N PHE A 60 0.04 -8.06 4.01
CA PHE A 60 -0.97 -7.03 3.92
C PHE A 60 -0.70 -6.14 2.71
N SER A 61 -1.57 -6.19 1.74
CA SER A 61 -1.41 -5.53 0.45
C SER A 61 -2.45 -4.43 0.25
N GLY A 62 -2.21 -3.56 -0.68
CA GLY A 62 -3.15 -2.52 -1.14
C GLY A 62 -2.42 -1.44 -1.92
N GLN A 63 -3.14 -0.77 -2.79
CA GLN A 63 -2.57 0.30 -3.61
C GLN A 63 -2.13 1.50 -2.75
N ARG A 64 -1.17 2.27 -3.24
CA ARG A 64 -0.70 3.46 -2.52
C ARG A 64 -1.83 4.47 -2.35
N GLY A 65 -2.03 4.98 -1.13
CA GLY A 65 -3.08 5.95 -0.84
C GLY A 65 -4.45 5.34 -0.48
N THR A 66 -4.57 4.01 -0.37
CA THR A 66 -5.80 3.36 0.11
C THR A 66 -5.99 3.43 1.63
N GLY A 67 -5.02 3.97 2.38
CA GLY A 67 -5.12 4.05 3.84
C GLY A 67 -4.50 2.86 4.59
N LYS A 68 -3.60 2.07 3.95
CA LYS A 68 -2.95 0.91 4.58
C LYS A 68 -2.35 1.20 5.94
N SER A 69 -1.52 2.23 6.06
CA SER A 69 -0.86 2.58 7.32
C SER A 69 -1.86 2.92 8.42
N THR A 70 -2.98 3.58 8.07
CA THR A 70 -4.10 3.86 8.99
C THR A 70 -4.78 2.56 9.45
N GLU A 71 -5.02 1.63 8.54
CA GLU A 71 -5.64 0.34 8.88
C GLU A 71 -4.67 -0.56 9.66
N LEU A 72 -3.37 -0.53 9.38
CA LEU A 72 -2.35 -1.21 10.19
C LEU A 72 -2.23 -0.59 11.60
N HIS A 73 -2.44 0.72 11.74
CA HIS A 73 -2.53 1.35 13.05
C HIS A 73 -3.77 0.87 13.82
N ARG A 74 -4.92 0.76 13.14
CA ARG A 74 -6.12 0.16 13.73
C ARG A 74 -5.89 -1.29 14.18
N LEU A 75 -5.20 -2.09 13.37
CA LEU A 75 -4.80 -3.44 13.74
C LEU A 75 -3.94 -3.46 15.00
N ASP A 76 -2.96 -2.56 15.10
CA ASP A 76 -2.12 -2.40 16.32
C ASP A 76 -2.99 -2.13 17.57
N ASP A 77 -3.91 -1.15 17.49
CA ASP A 77 -4.82 -0.82 18.59
C ASP A 77 -5.68 -2.04 19.00
N MET A 78 -6.23 -2.77 18.03
CA MET A 78 -7.07 -3.94 18.27
C MET A 78 -6.27 -5.09 18.88
N LEU A 79 -5.08 -5.40 18.37
CA LEU A 79 -4.20 -6.45 18.92
C LEU A 79 -3.78 -6.16 20.36
N ARG A 80 -3.48 -4.89 20.68
CA ARG A 80 -3.18 -4.48 22.06
C ARG A 80 -4.39 -4.68 22.98
N GLY A 81 -5.59 -4.45 22.49
CA GLY A 81 -6.85 -4.74 23.19
C GLY A 81 -7.04 -6.23 23.49
N GLU A 82 -6.53 -7.11 22.64
CA GLU A 82 -6.55 -8.57 22.80
C GLU A 82 -5.30 -9.11 23.52
N ASN A 83 -4.63 -8.29 24.29
CA ASN A 83 -3.46 -8.65 25.10
C ASN A 83 -2.27 -9.19 24.29
N VAL A 84 -2.07 -8.69 23.07
CA VAL A 84 -0.91 -8.97 22.21
C VAL A 84 0.13 -7.87 22.39
N GLU A 85 1.42 -8.22 22.53
CA GLU A 85 2.52 -7.25 22.42
C GLU A 85 2.77 -6.91 20.97
N VAL A 86 2.63 -5.63 20.62
CA VAL A 86 2.74 -5.21 19.22
C VAL A 86 3.95 -4.33 19.01
N VAL A 87 4.82 -4.75 18.10
CA VAL A 87 5.97 -4.00 17.61
C VAL A 87 5.65 -3.50 16.20
N ARG A 88 5.33 -2.21 16.08
CA ARG A 88 5.03 -1.60 14.77
C ARG A 88 6.09 -0.55 14.42
N PHE A 89 6.58 -0.57 13.21
CA PHE A 89 7.53 0.42 12.69
C PHE A 89 7.39 0.59 11.17
N ASP A 90 7.85 1.74 10.68
CA ASP A 90 7.96 2.01 9.25
C ASP A 90 9.31 1.50 8.73
N SER A 91 9.30 0.72 7.65
CA SER A 91 10.52 0.21 7.03
C SER A 91 11.45 1.34 6.56
N LEU A 92 10.87 2.48 6.16
CA LEU A 92 11.63 3.64 5.69
C LEU A 92 12.40 4.37 6.80
N ASP A 93 12.18 4.02 8.06
CA ASP A 93 13.05 4.44 9.17
C ASP A 93 14.44 3.81 9.07
N PHE A 94 14.55 2.65 8.42
CA PHE A 94 15.77 1.83 8.34
C PHE A 94 16.36 1.73 6.94
N ILE A 95 15.52 1.83 5.90
CA ILE A 95 15.89 1.68 4.49
C ILE A 95 15.37 2.84 3.65
N THR A 96 15.94 3.05 2.46
CA THR A 96 15.43 4.02 1.49
C THR A 96 14.53 3.35 0.45
N GLU A 97 13.69 4.12 -0.25
CA GLU A 97 12.80 3.60 -1.29
C GLU A 97 13.56 2.92 -2.47
N THR A 98 14.85 3.16 -2.59
CA THR A 98 15.70 2.68 -3.70
C THR A 98 16.61 1.52 -3.32
N ASP A 99 16.59 1.11 -2.05
CA ASP A 99 17.45 0.03 -1.59
C ASP A 99 16.94 -1.34 -2.08
N PRO A 100 17.85 -2.22 -2.50
CA PRO A 100 17.47 -3.55 -2.95
C PRO A 100 16.89 -4.37 -1.80
N VAL A 101 15.75 -5.00 -2.05
CA VAL A 101 15.09 -5.89 -1.08
C VAL A 101 15.67 -7.29 -1.18
N SER A 102 16.09 -7.84 -0.05
CA SER A 102 16.45 -9.25 0.09
C SER A 102 15.91 -9.78 1.42
N VAL A 103 15.84 -11.10 1.56
CA VAL A 103 15.48 -11.75 2.83
C VAL A 103 16.38 -11.25 3.96
N GLU A 104 17.66 -11.18 3.68
CA GLU A 104 18.67 -10.79 4.66
C GLU A 104 18.47 -9.33 5.11
N SER A 105 18.24 -8.41 4.18
CA SER A 105 17.97 -7.00 4.51
C SER A 105 16.69 -6.84 5.32
N LEU A 106 15.63 -7.58 4.99
CA LEU A 106 14.38 -7.54 5.75
C LEU A 106 14.51 -8.14 7.15
N LEU A 107 15.21 -9.26 7.30
CA LEU A 107 15.44 -9.85 8.62
C LEU A 107 16.26 -8.92 9.52
N LEU A 108 17.29 -8.29 8.96
CA LEU A 108 18.08 -7.29 9.69
C LEU A 108 17.22 -6.11 10.13
N LEU A 109 16.39 -5.59 9.22
CA LEU A 109 15.45 -4.51 9.49
C LEU A 109 14.46 -4.89 10.60
N VAL A 110 13.85 -6.07 10.54
CA VAL A 110 12.91 -6.54 11.57
C VAL A 110 13.61 -6.68 12.91
N THR A 111 14.80 -7.26 12.94
CA THR A 111 15.57 -7.45 14.15
C THR A 111 15.99 -6.10 14.77
N ALA A 112 16.38 -5.13 13.94
CA ALA A 112 16.70 -3.78 14.37
C ALA A 112 15.47 -3.05 14.93
N GLY A 113 14.29 -3.22 14.29
CA GLY A 113 13.02 -2.69 14.78
C GLY A 113 12.63 -3.26 16.13
N LEU A 114 12.79 -4.57 16.33
CA LEU A 114 12.57 -5.24 17.62
C LEU A 114 13.49 -4.70 18.72
N ALA A 115 14.79 -4.58 18.43
CA ALA A 115 15.77 -4.06 19.39
C ALA A 115 15.48 -2.61 19.74
N ALA A 116 15.15 -1.76 18.75
CA ALA A 116 14.78 -0.37 18.96
C ALA A 116 13.54 -0.23 19.86
N PHE A 117 12.52 -1.06 19.60
CA PHE A 117 11.30 -1.08 20.40
C PHE A 117 11.59 -1.50 21.86
N ALA A 118 12.42 -2.53 22.07
CA ALA A 118 12.79 -3.00 23.41
C ALA A 118 13.54 -1.91 24.20
N ASP A 119 14.45 -1.17 23.57
CA ASP A 119 15.15 -0.05 24.22
C ASP A 119 14.17 1.10 24.53
N GLU A 120 13.36 1.50 23.59
CA GLU A 120 12.44 2.63 23.75
C GLU A 120 11.41 2.39 24.87
N HIS A 121 10.77 1.21 24.87
CA HIS A 121 9.63 0.91 25.74
C HIS A 121 10.02 0.25 27.07
N TYR A 122 11.09 -0.54 27.07
CA TYR A 122 11.51 -1.34 28.22
C TYR A 122 12.88 -0.95 28.78
N LYS A 123 13.56 0.02 28.15
CA LYS A 123 14.92 0.45 28.52
C LYS A 123 15.92 -0.71 28.50
N GLN A 124 15.69 -1.68 27.59
CA GLN A 124 16.57 -2.81 27.40
C GLN A 124 17.37 -2.62 26.13
N ASP A 125 18.62 -2.27 26.28
CA ASP A 125 19.54 -2.10 25.17
C ASP A 125 20.11 -3.46 24.71
N PHE A 126 19.50 -4.03 23.69
CA PHE A 126 20.00 -5.25 23.05
C PHE A 126 21.26 -5.01 22.21
N LEU A 127 21.53 -3.76 21.81
CA LEU A 127 22.66 -3.43 20.94
C LEU A 127 24.00 -3.41 21.68
N THR A 128 23.97 -3.18 23.00
CA THR A 128 25.16 -3.31 23.89
C THR A 128 25.26 -4.69 24.53
N SER A 129 24.26 -5.55 24.30
CA SER A 129 24.23 -6.89 24.88
C SER A 129 25.33 -7.82 24.30
N SER A 130 25.69 -8.85 25.07
CA SER A 130 26.58 -9.91 24.58
C SER A 130 26.00 -10.63 23.35
N ALA A 131 24.69 -10.67 23.21
CA ALA A 131 24.01 -11.22 22.04
C ALA A 131 24.26 -10.38 20.80
N TRP A 132 24.13 -9.05 20.90
CA TRP A 132 24.47 -8.13 19.82
C TRP A 132 25.96 -8.14 19.46
N THR A 133 26.83 -8.15 20.45
CA THR A 133 28.28 -8.23 20.22
C THR A 133 28.65 -9.52 19.46
N ARG A 134 28.05 -10.64 19.82
CA ARG A 134 28.22 -11.91 19.07
C ARG A 134 27.65 -11.79 17.65
N PHE A 135 26.49 -11.17 17.49
CA PHE A 135 25.84 -10.98 16.21
C PHE A 135 26.62 -10.03 15.30
N SER A 136 27.08 -8.87 15.80
CA SER A 136 27.86 -7.89 15.04
C SER A 136 29.26 -8.40 14.69
N ALA A 137 29.94 -9.08 15.61
CA ALA A 137 31.23 -9.72 15.34
C ALA A 137 31.11 -10.79 14.25
N TRP A 138 29.98 -11.52 14.23
CA TRP A 138 29.73 -12.53 13.23
C TRP A 138 29.34 -11.92 11.87
N LEU A 139 28.71 -10.73 11.81
CA LEU A 139 28.47 -10.00 10.56
C LEU A 139 29.78 -9.65 9.84
N GLY A 140 30.94 -9.75 10.52
CA GLY A 140 32.26 -9.42 9.95
C GLY A 140 32.33 -7.98 9.46
N THR A 141 31.51 -7.12 10.04
CA THR A 141 31.42 -5.74 9.67
C THR A 141 32.27 -4.90 10.58
N ASP A 142 33.19 -4.11 10.02
CA ASP A 142 33.75 -2.92 10.64
C ASP A 142 32.65 -1.83 10.83
N ILE A 143 31.42 -2.25 11.15
CA ILE A 143 30.39 -1.35 11.60
C ILE A 143 30.76 -1.09 13.05
N GLU A 144 31.41 0.05 13.30
CA GLU A 144 31.59 0.58 14.64
C GLU A 144 30.23 0.90 15.26
N LEU A 145 29.55 -0.14 15.75
CA LEU A 145 28.27 -0.06 16.44
C LEU A 145 28.46 0.09 17.96
N THR A 146 29.67 0.38 18.39
CA THR A 146 30.09 0.28 19.78
C THR A 146 29.49 1.29 20.75
N GLU A 147 28.74 2.31 20.30
CA GLU A 147 28.06 3.27 21.19
C GLU A 147 26.80 3.87 20.53
N ILE A 148 25.88 3.04 20.03
CA ILE A 148 24.72 3.54 19.29
C ILE A 148 23.46 3.28 20.10
N SER A 149 22.73 4.36 20.43
CA SER A 149 21.34 4.27 20.87
C SER A 149 20.43 3.71 19.75
N ALA A 150 19.26 3.17 20.09
CA ALA A 150 18.30 2.68 19.12
C ALA A 150 17.95 3.70 18.00
N ALA A 151 17.90 4.99 18.36
CA ALA A 151 17.73 6.08 17.40
C ALA A 151 18.94 6.25 16.46
N GLY A 152 20.17 6.05 16.97
CA GLY A 152 21.39 6.06 16.19
C GLY A 152 21.49 4.86 15.24
N LEU A 153 20.97 3.70 15.62
CA LEU A 153 20.93 2.51 14.76
C LEU A 153 20.07 2.75 13.51
N LYS A 154 18.87 3.35 13.66
CA LYS A 154 18.01 3.74 12.54
C LYS A 154 18.80 4.56 11.51
N GLY A 155 19.47 5.64 11.95
CA GLY A 155 20.26 6.50 11.07
C GLY A 155 21.44 5.78 10.41
N LYS A 156 22.23 5.02 11.18
CA LYS A 156 23.41 4.31 10.65
C LYS A 156 23.06 3.15 9.72
N LEU A 157 22.00 2.39 9.98
CA LEU A 157 21.52 1.38 9.03
C LEU A 157 21.11 2.05 7.71
N LYS A 158 20.42 3.18 7.78
CA LYS A 158 20.01 3.93 6.59
C LYS A 158 21.21 4.48 5.80
N GLU A 159 22.23 5.01 6.47
CA GLU A 159 23.45 5.53 5.84
C GLU A 159 24.37 4.44 5.27
N GLN A 160 24.44 3.27 5.91
CA GLN A 160 25.36 2.20 5.55
C GLN A 160 24.74 1.04 4.80
N GLN A 161 23.47 1.11 4.45
CA GLN A 161 22.72 -0.01 3.93
C GLN A 161 23.28 -0.58 2.61
N ALA A 162 23.76 0.25 1.70
CA ALA A 162 24.40 -0.21 0.47
C ALA A 162 25.63 -1.09 0.78
N SER A 163 26.44 -0.70 1.77
CA SER A 163 27.59 -1.47 2.25
C SER A 163 27.17 -2.76 2.95
N VAL A 164 26.11 -2.71 3.77
CA VAL A 164 25.54 -3.89 4.44
C VAL A 164 24.96 -4.86 3.41
N ALA A 165 24.19 -4.38 2.45
CA ALA A 165 23.59 -5.19 1.39
C ALA A 165 24.69 -5.85 0.49
N GLU A 166 25.77 -5.14 0.20
CA GLU A 166 26.89 -5.70 -0.56
C GLU A 166 27.65 -6.77 0.22
N LYS A 167 27.88 -6.55 1.52
CA LYS A 167 28.50 -7.56 2.40
C LYS A 167 27.59 -8.79 2.54
N ILE A 168 26.29 -8.62 2.70
CA ILE A 168 25.30 -9.70 2.75
C ILE A 168 25.34 -10.53 1.45
N ARG A 169 25.41 -9.88 0.28
CA ARG A 169 25.51 -10.57 -1.02
C ARG A 169 26.79 -11.40 -1.15
N LYS A 170 27.86 -11.03 -0.47
CA LYS A 170 29.14 -11.74 -0.48
C LYS A 170 29.24 -12.86 0.57
N LEU A 171 28.18 -13.09 1.35
CA LEU A 171 28.15 -14.15 2.35
C LEU A 171 28.27 -15.52 1.67
N SER A 172 29.22 -16.34 2.13
CA SER A 172 29.40 -17.70 1.64
C SER A 172 28.30 -18.68 2.07
N ALA A 173 27.52 -18.34 3.11
CA ALA A 173 26.47 -19.17 3.68
C ALA A 173 25.22 -18.35 4.11
N PRO A 174 24.41 -17.83 3.15
CA PRO A 174 23.26 -16.97 3.49
C PRO A 174 22.21 -17.64 4.40
N ARG A 175 22.02 -18.96 4.27
CA ARG A 175 21.07 -19.72 5.12
C ARG A 175 21.51 -19.83 6.56
N GLU A 176 22.79 -19.97 6.84
CA GLU A 176 23.30 -20.00 8.22
C GLU A 176 23.21 -18.61 8.85
N TRP A 177 23.46 -17.58 8.06
CA TRP A 177 23.26 -16.21 8.45
C TRP A 177 21.80 -15.95 8.88
N THR A 178 20.85 -16.33 8.03
CA THR A 178 19.40 -16.22 8.33
C THR A 178 19.06 -16.86 9.68
N LYS A 179 19.50 -18.09 9.94
CA LYS A 179 19.24 -18.79 11.21
C LYS A 179 19.76 -18.04 12.43
N LYS A 180 20.95 -17.45 12.33
CA LYS A 180 21.54 -16.67 13.45
C LYS A 180 20.80 -15.37 13.71
N VAL A 181 20.38 -14.67 12.65
CA VAL A 181 19.55 -13.46 12.80
C VAL A 181 18.20 -13.81 13.41
N GLN A 182 17.56 -14.88 12.92
CA GLN A 182 16.30 -15.36 13.49
C GLN A 182 16.43 -15.76 14.95
N ALA A 183 17.51 -16.44 15.36
CA ALA A 183 17.75 -16.77 16.75
C ALA A 183 17.94 -15.53 17.63
N PHE A 184 18.62 -14.50 17.14
CA PHE A 184 18.74 -13.24 17.85
C PHE A 184 17.39 -12.49 17.94
N ALA A 185 16.62 -12.48 16.88
CA ALA A 185 15.27 -11.91 16.90
C ALA A 185 14.35 -12.66 17.89
N GLU A 186 14.48 -14.00 17.97
CA GLU A 186 13.74 -14.82 18.94
C GLU A 186 14.09 -14.47 20.40
N GLU A 187 15.38 -14.24 20.72
CA GLU A 187 15.78 -13.77 22.05
C GLU A 187 15.06 -12.45 22.43
N ILE A 188 14.93 -11.52 21.48
CA ILE A 188 14.21 -10.25 21.71
C ILE A 188 12.71 -10.49 21.88
N VAL A 189 12.10 -11.32 21.02
CA VAL A 189 10.68 -11.69 21.09
C VAL A 189 10.34 -12.33 22.43
N ASP A 190 11.17 -13.23 22.92
CA ASP A 190 11.00 -13.89 24.24
C ASP A 190 11.10 -12.88 25.38
N PHE A 191 12.07 -11.97 25.32
CA PHE A 191 12.18 -10.88 26.28
C PHE A 191 10.91 -10.02 26.30
N LEU A 192 10.42 -9.58 25.12
CA LEU A 192 9.22 -8.75 25.00
C LEU A 192 8.01 -9.45 25.59
N ARG A 193 7.82 -10.75 25.30
CA ARG A 193 6.73 -11.58 25.83
C ARG A 193 6.79 -11.66 27.35
N GLN A 194 7.96 -11.95 27.93
CA GLN A 194 8.14 -12.05 29.37
C GLN A 194 7.94 -10.69 30.06
N ARG A 195 8.48 -9.63 29.46
CA ARG A 195 8.46 -8.29 30.08
C ARG A 195 7.07 -7.66 30.02
N SER A 196 6.35 -7.82 28.90
CA SER A 196 4.98 -7.33 28.76
C SER A 196 3.95 -8.19 29.51
N ARG A 197 4.32 -9.42 29.89
CA ARG A 197 3.42 -10.46 30.45
C ARG A 197 2.28 -10.82 29.48
N ARG A 198 2.52 -10.72 28.17
CA ARG A 198 1.58 -11.06 27.11
C ARG A 198 2.01 -12.35 26.44
N ASN A 199 1.05 -13.19 26.08
CA ASN A 199 1.36 -14.51 25.53
C ASN A 199 1.80 -14.46 24.08
N ARG A 200 1.40 -13.41 23.33
CA ARG A 200 1.64 -13.25 21.91
C ARG A 200 2.45 -12.02 21.61
N VAL A 201 3.28 -12.10 20.57
CA VAL A 201 3.99 -10.96 19.97
C VAL A 201 3.60 -10.87 18.52
N ALA A 202 3.17 -9.68 18.09
CA ALA A 202 2.92 -9.35 16.68
C ALA A 202 3.89 -8.27 16.22
N ILE A 203 4.42 -8.43 15.02
CA ILE A 203 5.34 -7.47 14.38
C ILE A 203 4.66 -6.94 13.14
N ILE A 204 4.52 -5.63 13.02
CA ILE A 204 3.91 -4.96 11.86
C ILE A 204 4.98 -4.13 11.18
N VAL A 205 5.34 -4.52 9.96
CA VAL A 205 6.33 -3.84 9.11
C VAL A 205 5.59 -3.11 7.99
N ASP A 206 5.50 -1.78 8.14
CA ASP A 206 4.79 -0.93 7.17
C ASP A 206 5.72 -0.39 6.09
N SER A 207 5.15 0.17 5.03
CA SER A 207 5.78 0.92 3.93
C SER A 207 6.69 0.13 2.98
N LEU A 208 6.78 -1.20 3.07
CA LEU A 208 7.60 -1.99 2.13
C LEU A 208 7.10 -1.90 0.67
N GLU A 209 5.83 -1.58 0.46
CA GLU A 209 5.29 -1.34 -0.88
C GLU A 209 5.77 -0.03 -1.52
N ARG A 210 6.51 0.80 -0.79
CA ARG A 210 7.11 2.04 -1.31
C ARG A 210 8.46 1.83 -1.96
N LEU A 211 9.05 0.64 -1.84
CA LEU A 211 10.35 0.31 -2.42
C LEU A 211 10.31 0.36 -3.95
N ARG A 212 11.17 1.16 -4.56
CA ARG A 212 11.17 1.44 -6.00
C ARG A 212 12.60 1.57 -6.52
N GLY A 213 12.82 1.13 -7.76
CA GLY A 213 14.03 1.50 -8.51
C GLY A 213 13.97 2.96 -8.97
N THR A 214 15.13 3.57 -9.18
CA THR A 214 15.27 4.97 -9.63
C THR A 214 15.17 5.14 -11.14
N SER A 215 15.37 4.07 -11.92
CA SER A 215 15.31 4.05 -13.39
C SER A 215 14.59 2.79 -13.89
N GLY A 216 14.25 2.72 -15.16
CA GLY A 216 13.58 1.56 -15.76
C GLY A 216 14.31 0.26 -15.52
N VAL A 217 15.65 0.22 -15.62
CA VAL A 217 16.47 -0.95 -15.34
C VAL A 217 16.47 -1.29 -13.85
N ASP A 218 16.54 -0.28 -12.99
CA ASP A 218 16.49 -0.47 -11.53
C ASP A 218 15.09 -0.92 -11.08
N GLN A 219 14.03 -0.46 -11.76
CA GLN A 219 12.65 -0.91 -11.48
C GLN A 219 12.47 -2.39 -11.79
N ASP A 220 13.00 -2.88 -12.91
CA ASP A 220 12.96 -4.31 -13.26
C ASP A 220 13.75 -5.17 -12.29
N ALA A 221 14.92 -4.70 -11.87
CA ALA A 221 15.71 -5.37 -10.85
C ALA A 221 14.99 -5.37 -9.50
N MET A 222 14.41 -4.24 -9.08
CA MET A 222 13.62 -4.14 -7.86
C MET A 222 12.41 -5.06 -7.88
N PHE A 223 11.65 -5.09 -8.97
CA PHE A 223 10.53 -6.02 -9.16
C PHE A 223 10.98 -7.47 -8.95
N SER A 224 12.09 -7.87 -9.60
CA SER A 224 12.63 -9.22 -9.51
C SER A 224 13.09 -9.54 -8.08
N HIS A 225 13.74 -8.60 -7.39
CA HIS A 225 14.15 -8.76 -5.98
C HIS A 225 12.94 -8.90 -5.05
N VAL A 226 11.91 -8.07 -5.20
CA VAL A 226 10.69 -8.15 -4.40
C VAL A 226 9.99 -9.50 -4.62
N VAL A 227 9.84 -9.93 -5.87
CA VAL A 227 9.23 -11.23 -6.19
C VAL A 227 10.06 -12.38 -5.60
N SER A 228 11.37 -12.41 -5.78
CA SER A 228 12.22 -13.48 -5.23
C SER A 228 12.16 -13.54 -3.70
N THR A 229 12.14 -12.39 -3.04
CA THR A 229 12.14 -12.28 -1.57
C THR A 229 10.80 -12.72 -0.97
N PHE A 230 9.68 -12.18 -1.48
CA PHE A 230 8.36 -12.46 -0.90
C PHE A 230 7.67 -13.70 -1.48
N ALA A 231 8.07 -14.17 -2.66
CA ALA A 231 7.49 -15.33 -3.29
C ALA A 231 8.38 -16.57 -3.22
N GLY A 232 9.69 -16.40 -3.40
CA GLY A 232 10.64 -17.53 -3.43
C GLY A 232 11.11 -17.96 -2.03
N ASP A 233 11.39 -17.02 -1.16
CA ASP A 233 12.08 -17.25 0.12
C ASP A 233 11.22 -16.86 1.36
N PHE A 234 9.89 -16.80 1.23
CA PHE A 234 8.97 -16.33 2.28
C PHE A 234 9.15 -17.06 3.64
N ASP A 235 9.48 -18.36 3.66
CA ASP A 235 9.70 -19.10 4.91
C ASP A 235 10.86 -18.54 5.74
N ARG A 236 11.84 -17.95 5.08
CA ARG A 236 12.98 -17.33 5.73
C ARG A 236 12.63 -15.96 6.36
N LEU A 237 11.51 -15.36 5.99
CA LEU A 237 11.01 -14.09 6.57
C LEU A 237 10.27 -14.28 7.90
N LYS A 238 10.01 -15.50 8.31
CA LYS A 238 9.38 -15.80 9.59
C LYS A 238 10.31 -15.45 10.76
N ILE A 239 9.74 -14.89 11.81
CA ILE A 239 10.44 -14.66 13.09
C ILE A 239 9.91 -15.68 14.09
N PRO A 240 10.80 -16.50 14.70
CA PRO A 240 10.39 -17.49 15.69
C PRO A 240 9.61 -16.86 16.85
N GLY A 241 8.52 -17.50 17.25
CA GLY A 241 7.70 -17.06 18.36
C GLY A 241 6.86 -15.80 18.13
N ALA A 242 6.79 -15.26 16.91
CA ALA A 242 6.00 -14.07 16.59
C ALA A 242 5.15 -14.24 15.32
N SER A 243 4.07 -13.47 15.23
CA SER A 243 3.29 -13.27 14.02
C SER A 243 3.75 -12.00 13.32
N VAL A 244 4.23 -12.10 12.08
CA VAL A 244 4.76 -10.96 11.33
C VAL A 244 3.79 -10.57 10.21
N VAL A 245 3.41 -9.31 10.16
CA VAL A 245 2.60 -8.70 9.09
C VAL A 245 3.51 -7.80 8.26
N TYR A 246 3.75 -8.15 7.02
CA TYR A 246 4.50 -7.34 6.07
C TYR A 246 3.54 -6.58 5.14
N SER A 247 3.66 -5.26 5.10
CA SER A 247 3.04 -4.45 4.05
C SER A 247 3.76 -4.70 2.72
N VAL A 248 3.04 -5.22 1.72
CA VAL A 248 3.66 -5.67 0.47
C VAL A 248 3.04 -5.00 -0.76
N PRO A 249 3.77 -4.91 -1.89
CA PRO A 249 3.24 -4.38 -3.13
C PRO A 249 2.00 -5.14 -3.64
N PRO A 250 1.02 -4.43 -4.26
CA PRO A 250 -0.25 -5.03 -4.65
C PRO A 250 -0.11 -6.14 -5.71
N TYR A 251 0.90 -6.07 -6.57
CA TYR A 251 1.10 -7.08 -7.61
C TYR A 251 1.53 -8.45 -7.09
N LEU A 252 2.02 -8.56 -5.84
CA LEU A 252 2.32 -9.87 -5.24
C LEU A 252 1.07 -10.73 -5.06
N THR A 253 -0.11 -10.11 -4.94
CA THR A 253 -1.38 -10.85 -4.89
C THR A 253 -1.71 -11.59 -6.19
N LEU A 254 -1.06 -11.22 -7.30
CA LEU A 254 -1.22 -11.86 -8.61
C LEU A 254 -0.41 -13.16 -8.74
N LEU A 255 0.55 -13.40 -7.84
CA LEU A 255 1.41 -14.58 -7.83
C LEU A 255 0.68 -15.74 -7.14
N HIS A 256 0.05 -16.62 -7.92
CA HIS A 256 -0.68 -17.78 -7.39
C HIS A 256 0.19 -18.70 -6.52
N GLU A 257 1.47 -18.81 -6.86
CA GLU A 257 2.43 -19.64 -6.12
C GLU A 257 2.56 -19.20 -4.65
N VAL A 258 2.53 -17.91 -4.39
CA VAL A 258 2.66 -17.36 -3.02
C VAL A 258 1.38 -17.55 -2.21
N ARG A 259 0.23 -17.40 -2.84
CA ARG A 259 -1.08 -17.53 -2.19
C ARG A 259 -1.34 -18.92 -1.58
N ASN A 260 -0.65 -19.95 -2.06
CA ASN A 260 -0.76 -21.29 -1.50
C ASN A 260 -0.02 -21.46 -0.17
N PHE A 261 0.91 -20.57 0.15
CA PHE A 261 1.82 -20.71 1.29
C PHE A 261 1.70 -19.56 2.31
N VAL A 262 1.26 -18.39 1.88
CA VAL A 262 1.11 -17.20 2.73
C VAL A 262 -0.29 -16.65 2.62
N THR A 263 -0.88 -16.28 3.75
CA THR A 263 -2.19 -15.63 3.76
C THR A 263 -2.05 -14.16 3.37
N PHE A 264 -2.80 -13.76 2.32
CA PHE A 264 -2.86 -12.39 1.84
C PHE A 264 -4.12 -11.68 2.30
N TYR A 265 -3.94 -10.47 2.80
CA TYR A 265 -5.01 -9.52 3.09
C TYR A 265 -4.84 -8.32 2.18
N SER A 266 -5.86 -8.00 1.39
CA SER A 266 -5.79 -6.93 0.40
C SER A 266 -6.78 -5.83 0.74
N LEU A 267 -6.26 -4.62 0.98
CA LEU A 267 -7.05 -3.42 1.17
C LEU A 267 -7.42 -2.84 -0.20
N ALA A 268 -8.66 -3.04 -0.58
CA ALA A 268 -9.19 -2.61 -1.87
C ALA A 268 -9.54 -1.11 -1.87
N SER A 269 -9.70 -0.53 -3.07
CA SER A 269 -10.27 0.80 -3.25
C SER A 269 -11.73 0.87 -2.78
N VAL A 270 -12.21 2.05 -2.39
CA VAL A 270 -13.61 2.22 -1.99
C VAL A 270 -14.53 1.90 -3.16
N ARG A 271 -15.52 1.05 -2.93
CA ARG A 271 -16.44 0.61 -4.00
C ARG A 271 -17.47 1.69 -4.34
N VAL A 272 -17.08 2.66 -5.15
CA VAL A 272 -18.00 3.67 -5.70
C VAL A 272 -18.83 3.14 -6.88
N TYR A 273 -18.42 2.00 -7.46
CA TYR A 273 -19.12 1.27 -8.52
C TYR A 273 -19.43 -0.17 -8.11
N GLY A 274 -20.51 -0.71 -8.64
CA GLY A 274 -20.78 -2.16 -8.61
C GLY A 274 -19.88 -2.89 -9.62
N LYS A 275 -19.54 -4.16 -9.32
CA LYS A 275 -18.92 -5.04 -10.31
C LYS A 275 -19.89 -5.19 -11.48
N PRO A 276 -19.50 -4.87 -12.71
CA PRO A 276 -20.37 -5.09 -13.86
C PRO A 276 -20.65 -6.59 -14.01
N LEU A 277 -21.92 -6.93 -14.27
CA LEU A 277 -22.29 -8.29 -14.64
C LEU A 277 -21.87 -8.48 -16.10
N THR A 278 -20.90 -9.35 -16.33
CA THR A 278 -20.48 -9.72 -17.68
C THR A 278 -21.59 -10.52 -18.36
N GLN A 279 -22.45 -9.86 -19.11
CA GLN A 279 -23.30 -10.50 -20.09
C GLN A 279 -22.78 -10.04 -21.46
N ASN A 280 -22.29 -11.00 -22.26
CA ASN A 280 -21.93 -10.86 -23.67
C ASN A 280 -20.69 -10.03 -24.06
N GLY A 281 -19.71 -9.84 -23.18
CA GLY A 281 -18.40 -9.33 -23.61
C GLY A 281 -18.31 -7.87 -24.07
N ASP A 282 -19.41 -7.13 -24.12
CA ASP A 282 -19.40 -5.73 -24.54
C ASP A 282 -18.90 -4.82 -23.43
N PHE A 283 -17.85 -4.10 -23.72
CA PHE A 283 -17.34 -3.04 -22.87
C PHE A 283 -18.16 -1.76 -23.11
N THR A 284 -18.87 -1.27 -22.11
CA THR A 284 -19.50 0.05 -22.16
C THR A 284 -19.39 0.73 -20.79
N ALA A 285 -18.94 1.99 -20.79
CA ALA A 285 -18.85 2.80 -19.57
C ALA A 285 -20.21 2.93 -18.86
N GLU A 286 -21.32 2.80 -19.58
CA GLU A 286 -22.69 2.90 -19.06
C GLU A 286 -23.10 1.74 -18.15
N ARG A 287 -22.39 0.61 -18.18
CA ARG A 287 -22.74 -0.58 -17.38
C ARG A 287 -22.27 -0.52 -15.92
N ARG A 288 -21.42 0.44 -15.58
CA ARG A 288 -20.90 0.63 -14.22
C ARG A 288 -21.83 1.48 -13.40
N LYS A 289 -22.68 0.83 -12.61
CA LYS A 289 -23.67 1.54 -11.76
C LYS A 289 -23.02 2.09 -10.50
N PRO A 290 -23.25 3.39 -10.18
CA PRO A 290 -22.82 3.98 -8.92
C PRO A 290 -23.38 3.22 -7.70
N ARG A 291 -22.58 3.09 -6.65
CA ARG A 291 -22.98 2.52 -5.37
C ARG A 291 -23.16 3.62 -4.33
N GLN A 292 -24.38 3.80 -3.84
CA GLN A 292 -24.70 4.85 -2.88
C GLN A 292 -23.87 4.73 -1.60
N HIS A 293 -23.72 3.52 -1.05
CA HIS A 293 -22.90 3.29 0.14
C HIS A 293 -21.43 3.75 -0.04
N GLY A 294 -20.81 3.45 -1.19
CA GLY A 294 -19.44 3.92 -1.49
C GLY A 294 -19.37 5.44 -1.60
N LEU A 295 -20.38 6.07 -2.24
CA LEU A 295 -20.46 7.53 -2.34
C LEU A 295 -20.66 8.19 -0.97
N GLU A 296 -21.46 7.60 -0.09
CA GLU A 296 -21.65 8.07 1.29
C GLU A 296 -20.33 8.03 2.08
N LYS A 297 -19.54 6.97 1.94
CA LYS A 297 -18.20 6.87 2.55
C LYS A 297 -17.26 7.95 2.03
N MET A 298 -17.23 8.18 0.71
CA MET A 298 -16.40 9.24 0.10
C MET A 298 -16.83 10.63 0.55
N ARG A 299 -18.14 10.90 0.66
CA ARG A 299 -18.65 12.15 1.23
C ARG A 299 -18.27 12.30 2.70
N GLY A 300 -18.40 11.22 3.48
CA GLY A 300 -18.00 11.17 4.89
C GLY A 300 -16.53 11.49 5.09
N LEU A 301 -15.68 11.04 4.18
CA LEU A 301 -14.24 11.34 4.20
C LEU A 301 -13.94 12.85 4.10
N ILE A 302 -14.68 13.56 3.25
CA ILE A 302 -14.57 15.01 3.10
C ILE A 302 -15.21 15.75 4.28
N ALA A 303 -16.41 15.31 4.71
CA ALA A 303 -17.14 15.95 5.79
C ALA A 303 -16.37 15.91 7.13
N ARG A 304 -15.64 14.83 7.41
CA ARG A 304 -14.82 14.71 8.62
C ARG A 304 -13.56 15.59 8.58
N ARG A 305 -13.04 15.90 7.39
CA ARG A 305 -11.89 16.80 7.22
C ARG A 305 -12.30 18.26 7.19
N TYR A 306 -13.43 18.55 6.57
CA TYR A 306 -13.97 19.90 6.42
C TYR A 306 -15.50 19.88 6.47
N PRO A 307 -16.12 20.01 7.63
CA PRO A 307 -17.58 19.89 7.81
C PRO A 307 -18.40 20.87 6.95
N GLN A 308 -17.85 22.05 6.61
CA GLN A 308 -18.52 23.07 5.82
C GLN A 308 -18.35 22.90 4.30
N TRP A 309 -17.91 21.72 3.83
CA TRP A 309 -17.65 21.43 2.42
C TRP A 309 -18.84 21.77 1.48
N ALA A 310 -20.07 21.58 1.94
CA ALA A 310 -21.29 21.85 1.17
C ALA A 310 -21.47 23.33 0.79
N ASN A 311 -20.75 24.24 1.44
CA ASN A 311 -20.71 25.65 1.03
C ASN A 311 -19.93 25.86 -0.29
N PHE A 312 -19.15 24.89 -0.73
CA PHE A 312 -18.23 25.02 -1.88
C PHE A 312 -18.58 24.08 -3.03
N LEU A 313 -19.12 22.91 -2.73
CA LEU A 313 -19.54 21.90 -3.70
C LEU A 313 -20.94 21.43 -3.36
N ASP A 314 -21.81 21.28 -4.35
CA ASP A 314 -23.04 20.54 -4.10
C ASP A 314 -22.77 19.04 -4.01
N GLN A 315 -23.74 18.27 -3.53
CA GLN A 315 -23.58 16.83 -3.36
C GLN A 315 -23.32 16.12 -4.69
N ALA A 316 -24.00 16.52 -5.76
CA ALA A 316 -23.84 15.91 -7.07
C ALA A 316 -22.45 16.15 -7.66
N ALA A 317 -21.85 17.34 -7.40
CA ALA A 317 -20.49 17.66 -7.78
C ALA A 317 -19.49 16.75 -7.04
N LEU A 318 -19.65 16.61 -5.71
CA LEU A 318 -18.78 15.76 -4.91
C LEU A 318 -18.89 14.28 -5.32
N ASP A 319 -20.10 13.79 -5.58
CA ASP A 319 -20.34 12.42 -6.07
C ASP A 319 -19.70 12.20 -7.44
N LYS A 320 -19.78 13.16 -8.37
CA LYS A 320 -19.11 13.10 -9.66
C LYS A 320 -17.61 12.97 -9.53
N LEU A 321 -16.99 13.71 -8.61
CA LEU A 321 -15.55 13.61 -8.34
C LEU A 321 -15.19 12.25 -7.69
N ALA A 322 -16.03 11.76 -6.77
CA ALA A 322 -15.84 10.44 -6.16
C ALA A 322 -15.92 9.31 -7.20
N LEU A 323 -16.91 9.36 -8.09
CA LEU A 323 -17.01 8.41 -9.22
C LEU A 323 -15.81 8.51 -10.16
N ALA A 324 -15.37 9.72 -10.50
CA ALA A 324 -14.21 9.92 -11.36
C ALA A 324 -12.90 9.38 -10.76
N SER A 325 -12.78 9.35 -9.42
CA SER A 325 -11.62 8.79 -8.72
C SER A 325 -11.60 7.26 -8.71
N GLY A 326 -12.72 6.60 -9.03
CA GLY A 326 -12.86 5.15 -8.87
C GLY A 326 -12.74 4.67 -7.43
N GLY A 327 -12.85 5.55 -6.43
CA GLY A 327 -12.67 5.21 -5.02
C GLY A 327 -11.22 5.25 -4.53
N ASP A 328 -10.28 5.73 -5.34
CA ASP A 328 -8.93 6.06 -4.89
C ASP A 328 -9.00 7.30 -3.98
N LEU A 329 -8.71 7.11 -2.69
CA LEU A 329 -8.85 8.16 -1.67
C LEU A 329 -7.91 9.34 -1.91
N ARG A 330 -6.65 9.05 -2.27
CA ARG A 330 -5.65 10.09 -2.51
C ARG A 330 -5.99 10.89 -3.76
N HIS A 331 -6.32 10.22 -4.87
CA HIS A 331 -6.72 10.88 -6.10
C HIS A 331 -7.97 11.73 -5.87
N PHE A 332 -8.97 11.19 -5.16
CA PHE A 332 -10.18 11.93 -4.81
C PHE A 332 -9.89 13.22 -4.04
N MET A 333 -9.18 13.10 -2.90
CA MET A 333 -8.97 14.25 -2.01
C MET A 333 -7.93 15.23 -2.57
N GLN A 334 -6.73 14.72 -2.93
CA GLN A 334 -5.56 15.57 -3.20
C GLN A 334 -5.52 16.08 -4.62
N ARG A 335 -6.12 15.36 -5.58
CA ARG A 335 -6.11 15.76 -6.99
C ARG A 335 -7.45 16.36 -7.42
N LEU A 336 -8.56 15.65 -7.25
CA LEU A 336 -9.85 16.08 -7.77
C LEU A 336 -10.48 17.16 -6.90
N VAL A 337 -10.78 16.88 -5.63
CA VAL A 337 -11.47 17.87 -4.77
C VAL A 337 -10.57 19.07 -4.51
N SER A 338 -9.30 18.87 -4.11
CA SER A 338 -8.34 19.95 -3.88
C SER A 338 -8.11 20.80 -5.13
N GLY A 339 -8.06 20.18 -6.33
CA GLY A 339 -7.95 20.88 -7.60
C GLY A 339 -9.15 21.81 -7.87
N VAL A 340 -10.37 21.27 -7.70
CA VAL A 340 -11.59 22.05 -7.86
C VAL A 340 -11.65 23.20 -6.86
N ILE A 341 -11.39 22.95 -5.57
CA ILE A 341 -11.38 23.98 -4.52
C ILE A 341 -10.31 25.05 -4.78
N GLY A 342 -9.14 24.64 -5.31
CA GLY A 342 -8.10 25.59 -5.72
C GLY A 342 -8.53 26.54 -6.83
N GLN A 343 -9.33 26.06 -7.78
CA GLN A 343 -9.87 26.86 -8.89
C GLN A 343 -11.14 27.66 -8.50
N ALA A 344 -11.89 27.21 -7.49
CA ALA A 344 -13.11 27.88 -7.03
C ALA A 344 -12.88 29.31 -6.53
N GLN A 345 -11.62 29.68 -6.21
CA GLN A 345 -11.26 31.07 -5.87
C GLN A 345 -11.52 32.10 -6.98
N TYR A 346 -11.68 31.62 -8.22
CA TYR A 346 -11.99 32.44 -9.40
C TYR A 346 -13.48 32.43 -9.76
N ALA A 347 -14.31 31.77 -8.95
CA ALA A 347 -15.74 31.56 -9.19
C ALA A 347 -16.57 31.70 -7.90
N LEU A 348 -16.23 32.66 -7.03
CA LEU A 348 -16.86 32.83 -5.71
C LEU A 348 -18.35 33.11 -5.77
N ASP A 349 -18.79 33.69 -6.86
CA ASP A 349 -20.20 34.04 -7.16
C ASP A 349 -21.05 32.81 -7.52
N ARG A 350 -20.40 31.70 -7.94
CA ARG A 350 -21.08 30.48 -8.35
C ARG A 350 -21.10 29.38 -7.28
N LEU A 351 -20.55 29.64 -6.11
CA LEU A 351 -20.53 28.67 -5.02
C LEU A 351 -21.92 28.45 -4.41
N PRO A 352 -22.29 27.22 -4.07
CA PRO A 352 -21.51 25.96 -4.27
C PRO A 352 -21.48 25.54 -5.75
N LEU A 353 -20.32 25.07 -6.22
CA LEU A 353 -20.15 24.58 -7.59
C LEU A 353 -21.02 23.35 -7.83
N LYS A 354 -21.72 23.33 -8.96
CA LYS A 354 -22.58 22.23 -9.38
C LYS A 354 -21.82 21.21 -10.23
N ALA A 355 -22.36 20.01 -10.37
CA ALA A 355 -21.73 18.91 -11.10
C ALA A 355 -21.40 19.23 -12.57
N ASP A 356 -22.14 20.15 -13.22
CA ASP A 356 -21.95 20.58 -14.59
C ASP A 356 -21.03 21.81 -14.74
N ASP A 357 -20.50 22.37 -13.62
CA ASP A 357 -19.61 23.52 -13.68
C ASP A 357 -18.35 23.25 -14.50
N ALA A 358 -17.95 24.26 -15.30
CA ALA A 358 -16.79 24.20 -16.16
C ALA A 358 -15.47 23.93 -15.43
N ILE A 359 -15.33 24.37 -14.17
CA ILE A 359 -14.17 24.09 -13.34
C ILE A 359 -14.04 22.59 -13.08
N ILE A 360 -15.15 21.92 -12.75
CA ILE A 360 -15.15 20.48 -12.50
C ILE A 360 -14.76 19.73 -13.78
N SER A 361 -15.38 20.09 -14.90
CA SER A 361 -15.09 19.46 -16.19
C SER A 361 -13.62 19.62 -16.61
N ARG A 362 -13.05 20.79 -16.40
CA ARG A 362 -11.63 21.06 -16.67
C ARG A 362 -10.70 20.23 -15.79
N ILE A 363 -10.93 20.20 -14.46
CA ILE A 363 -10.10 19.41 -13.54
C ILE A 363 -10.17 17.91 -13.86
N LEU A 364 -11.34 17.39 -14.25
CA LEU A 364 -11.48 15.99 -14.67
C LEU A 364 -10.69 15.71 -15.95
N GLU A 365 -10.70 16.62 -16.93
CA GLU A 365 -9.96 16.47 -18.17
C GLU A 365 -8.44 16.57 -17.96
N GLU A 366 -7.98 17.50 -17.13
CA GLU A 366 -6.56 17.59 -16.74
C GLU A 366 -6.07 16.28 -16.09
N ASN A 367 -6.85 15.74 -15.14
CA ASN A 367 -6.52 14.47 -14.47
C ASN A 367 -6.64 13.26 -15.42
N ARG A 368 -7.58 13.27 -16.37
CA ARG A 368 -7.67 12.26 -17.42
C ARG A 368 -6.38 12.22 -18.25
N ALA A 369 -5.94 13.38 -18.72
CA ALA A 369 -4.71 13.48 -19.51
C ALA A 369 -3.46 13.06 -18.72
N GLU A 370 -3.40 13.39 -17.43
CA GLU A 370 -2.32 12.90 -16.55
C GLU A 370 -2.36 11.37 -16.40
N THR A 371 -3.54 10.79 -16.19
CA THR A 371 -3.70 9.33 -16.05
C THR A 371 -3.36 8.59 -17.33
N GLU A 372 -3.74 9.14 -18.50
CA GLU A 372 -3.39 8.59 -19.80
C GLU A 372 -1.88 8.53 -20.02
N ARG A 373 -1.13 9.57 -19.62
CA ARG A 373 0.34 9.61 -19.71
C ARG A 373 1.04 8.54 -18.88
N LEU A 374 0.35 7.93 -17.91
CA LEU A 374 0.88 6.81 -17.14
C LEU A 374 0.79 5.48 -17.90
N THR A 375 0.18 5.44 -19.08
CA THR A 375 0.06 4.26 -19.94
C THR A 375 1.01 4.34 -21.14
N VAL A 376 1.40 3.19 -21.66
CA VAL A 376 2.11 3.09 -22.93
C VAL A 376 1.23 2.36 -23.96
N SER A 377 1.47 2.62 -25.25
CA SER A 377 0.60 2.12 -26.34
C SER A 377 0.42 0.59 -26.32
N SER A 378 1.45 -0.17 -25.93
CA SER A 378 1.41 -1.62 -25.85
C SER A 378 0.53 -2.18 -24.72
N GLU A 379 0.09 -1.34 -23.77
CA GLU A 379 -0.72 -1.77 -22.62
C GLU A 379 -2.23 -1.62 -22.85
N TRP A 380 -2.65 -0.90 -23.88
CA TRP A 380 -4.08 -0.69 -24.16
C TRP A 380 -4.86 -1.99 -24.39
N PRO A 381 -4.34 -3.01 -25.11
CA PRO A 381 -5.01 -4.29 -25.22
C PRO A 381 -5.22 -4.99 -23.87
N LEU A 382 -4.21 -4.94 -22.99
CA LEU A 382 -4.30 -5.47 -21.63
C LEU A 382 -5.35 -4.72 -20.79
N LEU A 383 -5.37 -3.40 -20.87
CA LEU A 383 -6.37 -2.58 -20.20
C LEU A 383 -7.79 -2.89 -20.68
N ALA A 384 -7.97 -3.06 -21.98
CA ALA A 384 -9.25 -3.44 -22.56
C ALA A 384 -9.73 -4.82 -22.09
N ASP A 385 -8.82 -5.80 -22.00
CA ASP A 385 -9.14 -7.13 -21.49
C ASP A 385 -9.55 -7.08 -20.01
N ILE A 386 -8.83 -6.35 -19.17
CA ILE A 386 -9.18 -6.14 -17.76
C ILE A 386 -10.55 -5.46 -17.62
N ALA A 387 -10.81 -4.43 -18.43
CA ALA A 387 -12.07 -3.71 -18.40
C ALA A 387 -13.26 -4.58 -18.83
N LYS A 388 -13.04 -5.59 -19.69
CA LYS A 388 -14.05 -6.56 -20.13
C LYS A 388 -14.27 -7.68 -19.12
N ARG A 389 -13.19 -8.23 -18.57
CA ARG A 389 -13.23 -9.43 -17.71
C ARG A 389 -13.22 -9.14 -16.22
N HIS A 390 -12.82 -7.94 -15.80
CA HIS A 390 -12.67 -7.52 -14.41
C HIS A 390 -11.75 -8.45 -13.59
N ASN A 391 -10.74 -9.01 -14.24
CA ASN A 391 -9.70 -9.83 -13.62
C ASN A 391 -8.34 -9.55 -14.26
N THR A 392 -7.29 -10.10 -13.68
CA THR A 392 -5.90 -9.94 -14.11
C THR A 392 -5.30 -11.27 -14.56
N PHE A 393 -6.11 -12.23 -15.00
CA PHE A 393 -5.61 -13.51 -15.52
C PHE A 393 -4.95 -13.29 -16.88
N ALA A 394 -3.65 -12.96 -16.84
CA ALA A 394 -2.85 -12.87 -18.03
C ALA A 394 -2.47 -14.28 -18.54
N THR A 395 -2.63 -14.50 -19.81
CA THR A 395 -2.27 -15.77 -20.46
C THR A 395 -0.75 -15.94 -20.61
N ASP A 396 0.03 -14.85 -20.59
CA ASP A 396 1.50 -14.84 -20.66
C ASP A 396 2.13 -14.23 -19.40
N ARG A 397 2.87 -15.06 -18.66
CA ARG A 397 3.31 -14.76 -17.28
C ARG A 397 4.50 -13.81 -17.13
N GLY A 398 5.25 -13.52 -18.17
CA GLY A 398 6.49 -12.75 -18.07
C GLY A 398 6.30 -11.24 -18.18
N GLU A 399 6.08 -10.76 -19.38
CA GLU A 399 5.97 -9.34 -19.70
C GLU A 399 4.67 -8.72 -19.16
N SER A 400 3.57 -9.48 -19.26
CA SER A 400 2.25 -9.08 -18.73
C SER A 400 2.26 -8.84 -17.22
N LEU A 401 3.02 -9.60 -16.43
CA LEU A 401 3.07 -9.40 -14.97
C LEU A 401 3.77 -8.10 -14.60
N ARG A 402 4.82 -7.70 -15.33
CA ARG A 402 5.51 -6.42 -15.11
C ARG A 402 4.62 -5.23 -15.47
N SER A 403 3.92 -5.32 -16.60
CA SER A 403 2.94 -4.31 -17.00
C SER A 403 1.82 -4.19 -15.97
N LEU A 404 1.27 -5.32 -15.50
CA LEU A 404 0.27 -5.35 -14.43
C LEU A 404 0.79 -4.74 -13.13
N ALA A 405 2.02 -5.07 -12.72
CA ALA A 405 2.64 -4.49 -11.53
C ALA A 405 2.71 -2.97 -11.63
N ARG A 406 3.22 -2.46 -12.75
CA ARG A 406 3.32 -1.01 -13.03
C ARG A 406 1.94 -0.34 -13.06
N LEU A 407 0.97 -0.94 -13.73
CA LEU A 407 -0.39 -0.40 -13.85
C LEU A 407 -1.13 -0.39 -12.51
N LEU A 408 -0.88 -1.38 -11.63
CA LEU A 408 -1.41 -1.39 -10.26
C LEU A 408 -0.72 -0.35 -9.38
N GLU A 409 0.61 -0.19 -9.47
CA GLU A 409 1.35 0.81 -8.70
C GLU A 409 1.01 2.24 -9.10
N THR A 410 0.81 2.48 -10.40
CA THR A 410 0.39 3.78 -10.93
C THR A 410 -1.11 4.04 -10.78
N ARG A 411 -1.88 3.06 -10.32
CA ARG A 411 -3.33 3.12 -10.14
C ARG A 411 -4.13 3.33 -11.42
N VAL A 412 -3.54 2.99 -12.55
CA VAL A 412 -4.27 2.88 -13.84
C VAL A 412 -5.24 1.71 -13.78
N ILE A 413 -4.89 0.66 -13.05
CA ILE A 413 -5.79 -0.43 -12.66
C ILE A 413 -6.10 -0.28 -11.17
N LEU A 414 -7.37 -0.32 -10.81
CA LEU A 414 -7.85 -0.29 -9.44
C LEU A 414 -8.32 -1.70 -9.04
N ASN A 415 -8.05 -2.08 -7.79
CA ASN A 415 -8.57 -3.31 -7.22
C ASN A 415 -9.76 -3.03 -6.32
N TYR A 416 -10.74 -3.92 -6.36
CA TYR A 416 -11.95 -3.87 -5.56
C TYR A 416 -12.22 -5.23 -4.92
N ARG A 417 -13.02 -5.26 -3.86
CA ARG A 417 -13.43 -6.48 -3.19
C ARG A 417 -14.94 -6.51 -2.96
N ASN A 418 -15.55 -7.66 -3.25
CA ASN A 418 -16.96 -7.93 -3.00
C ASN A 418 -17.11 -9.47 -2.86
N GLY A 419 -16.75 -9.99 -1.70
CA GLY A 419 -16.44 -11.40 -1.52
C GLY A 419 -15.11 -11.76 -2.18
N SER A 420 -15.06 -11.81 -3.52
CA SER A 420 -13.82 -11.98 -4.29
C SER A 420 -13.21 -10.64 -4.74
N GLU A 421 -11.89 -10.62 -4.92
CA GLU A 421 -11.21 -9.50 -5.58
C GLU A 421 -11.61 -9.41 -7.06
N TRP A 422 -11.69 -8.20 -7.58
CA TRP A 422 -11.86 -7.91 -8.98
C TRP A 422 -11.15 -6.59 -9.33
N PHE A 423 -10.88 -6.39 -10.60
CA PHE A 423 -10.07 -5.28 -11.09
C PHE A 423 -10.82 -4.51 -12.17
N ASP A 424 -10.57 -3.22 -12.25
CA ASP A 424 -11.06 -2.39 -13.34
C ASP A 424 -10.07 -1.29 -13.69
N VAL A 425 -10.16 -0.80 -14.90
CA VAL A 425 -9.38 0.35 -15.34
C VAL A 425 -9.91 1.61 -14.70
N HIS A 426 -9.02 2.55 -14.39
CA HIS A 426 -9.37 3.82 -13.77
C HIS A 426 -10.47 4.56 -14.56
N PRO A 427 -11.55 5.06 -13.92
CA PRO A 427 -12.73 5.59 -14.61
C PRO A 427 -12.44 6.71 -15.61
N LEU A 428 -11.41 7.51 -15.37
CA LEU A 428 -11.01 8.58 -16.29
C LEU A 428 -10.58 8.06 -17.68
N LEU A 429 -10.22 6.78 -17.81
CA LEU A 429 -9.79 6.17 -19.07
C LEU A 429 -10.91 5.41 -19.81
N TRP A 430 -12.07 5.20 -19.20
CA TRP A 430 -13.13 4.40 -19.81
C TRP A 430 -13.57 4.90 -21.19
N ARG A 431 -13.72 6.23 -21.35
CA ARG A 431 -14.10 6.82 -22.65
C ARG A 431 -13.05 6.58 -23.75
N LEU A 432 -11.78 6.56 -23.37
CA LEU A 432 -10.70 6.25 -24.32
C LEU A 432 -10.75 4.80 -24.76
N LEU A 433 -10.96 3.89 -23.81
CA LEU A 433 -11.14 2.46 -24.11
C LEU A 433 -12.37 2.21 -25.00
N ASP A 434 -13.51 2.85 -24.71
CA ASP A 434 -14.71 2.77 -25.55
C ASP A 434 -14.44 3.24 -26.99
N ASN A 435 -13.65 4.29 -27.18
CA ASN A 435 -13.31 4.81 -28.48
C ASN A 435 -12.36 3.88 -29.25
N LEU A 436 -11.33 3.35 -28.57
CA LEU A 436 -10.39 2.40 -29.15
C LEU A 436 -11.06 1.07 -29.54
N ASP A 437 -12.01 0.58 -28.73
CA ASP A 437 -12.79 -0.62 -29.04
C ASP A 437 -13.66 -0.42 -30.31
N LYS A 438 -14.28 0.76 -30.43
CA LYS A 438 -15.11 1.10 -31.62
C LYS A 438 -14.31 1.35 -32.88
N SER A 439 -13.08 1.84 -32.80
CA SER A 439 -12.21 2.09 -33.96
C SER A 439 -11.51 0.82 -34.45
N GLY A 440 -11.52 -0.27 -33.68
CA GLY A 440 -10.77 -1.50 -34.00
C GLY A 440 -9.26 -1.38 -33.69
N ASP A 441 -8.80 -0.27 -33.15
CA ASP A 441 -7.36 -0.02 -32.88
C ASP A 441 -6.79 -0.94 -31.76
N LEU A 442 -7.62 -1.71 -31.08
CA LEU A 442 -7.22 -2.68 -30.07
C LEU A 442 -6.80 -4.03 -30.64
N ASP A 443 -7.23 -4.35 -31.88
CA ASP A 443 -7.02 -5.67 -32.49
C ASP A 443 -5.77 -5.75 -33.41
N GLU A 444 -5.14 -4.62 -33.75
CA GLU A 444 -3.92 -4.60 -34.54
C GLU A 444 -2.68 -4.21 -33.72
N PRO A 445 -1.67 -5.11 -33.61
CA PRO A 445 -0.35 -4.70 -33.15
C PRO A 445 0.26 -3.81 -34.23
N LYS A 446 0.34 -2.50 -34.00
CA LYS A 446 1.07 -1.59 -34.91
C LYS A 446 2.50 -2.11 -35.09
N PRO A 447 2.97 -2.33 -36.33
CA PRO A 447 4.33 -2.74 -36.60
C PRO A 447 5.29 -1.70 -36.01
N ALA A 448 6.31 -2.17 -35.28
CA ALA A 448 7.38 -1.31 -34.75
C ALA A 448 7.95 -0.48 -35.90
N THR A 449 7.74 0.83 -35.85
CA THR A 449 8.39 1.76 -36.77
C THR A 449 9.87 1.76 -36.42
N THR A 450 10.67 1.04 -37.20
CA THR A 450 12.12 1.06 -37.18
C THR A 450 12.55 2.48 -37.60
N VAL A 451 13.13 3.22 -36.66
CA VAL A 451 13.95 4.40 -36.96
C VAL A 451 15.33 4.18 -36.33
#